data_a7f4d6557ef28aa047861baee4461e7d
#
_entry.id   a7f4d6557ef28aa047861baee4461e7d
#
_cell.length_a   1.000
_cell.length_b   1.000
_cell.length_c   1.000
_cell.angle_alpha   90.00
_cell.angle_beta   90.00
_cell.angle_gamma   90.00
#
_symmetry.space_group_name_H-M   'P 1'
#
loop_
_entity.id
_entity.type
_entity.pdbx_description
1 polymer ?
#
loop_
_entity_poly.entity_id
_entity_poly.type
_entity_poly.pdbx_seq_one_letter_code
_entity_poly.pdbx_strand_id
1 'polypeptide(L)'
;MNFLLLRSSLVAAVVLLAGLKITEAQIPRRTPARPAASPSTSASSKTQVRPKPSPSASPAANQPMKKASDLINKSQAPISTNAPVLERLTPDNAHVIVSITKQRAYLMTGEEIAIDSPISSGKRGHTTPTGSFSVMEKDKDHHSSLYGDYKDSSGRTVRGGVSAHIDAAPSGTHFVGASMKWFMRLTGEGVGMHVGILPGYAASHGCIRMPEPAAAQFYAHVKVGTPVRVDP
;
A
#
# COMPACT_ATOMS: atom_id res chain seq x y z
N MET A 1 -31.63 -24.51 -56.81
CA MET A 1 -30.86 -23.98 -57.96
C MET A 1 -30.90 -22.48 -57.88
N ASN A 2 -29.86 -21.86 -57.35
CA ASN A 2 -29.31 -20.55 -57.75
C ASN A 2 -28.11 -20.25 -56.83
N PHE A 3 -26.96 -20.41 -57.43
CA PHE A 3 -25.65 -19.94 -56.89
C PHE A 3 -25.56 -18.44 -57.06
N LEU A 4 -25.17 -17.68 -56.00
CA LEU A 4 -24.67 -16.34 -56.15
C LEU A 4 -23.34 -16.20 -55.40
N LEU A 5 -22.31 -15.88 -56.21
CA LEU A 5 -20.89 -15.82 -55.90
C LEU A 5 -20.55 -14.59 -55.00
N LEU A 6 -19.76 -14.90 -53.99
CA LEU A 6 -19.11 -13.96 -53.09
C LEU A 6 -17.89 -13.33 -53.76
N ARG A 7 -17.85 -12.02 -53.96
CA ARG A 7 -16.67 -11.29 -54.41
C ARG A 7 -15.88 -10.77 -53.21
N SER A 8 -14.68 -11.32 -52.98
CA SER A 8 -13.68 -10.80 -52.06
C SER A 8 -13.03 -9.54 -52.65
N SER A 9 -13.09 -8.43 -51.90
CA SER A 9 -12.28 -7.23 -52.19
C SER A 9 -11.15 -7.16 -51.20
N LEU A 10 -9.93 -7.41 -51.70
CA LEU A 10 -8.67 -7.24 -50.99
C LEU A 10 -8.29 -5.74 -51.11
N VAL A 11 -8.24 -5.02 -49.99
CA VAL A 11 -7.70 -3.67 -49.91
C VAL A 11 -6.28 -3.78 -49.33
N ALA A 12 -5.29 -3.56 -50.17
CA ALA A 12 -3.87 -3.45 -49.80
C ALA A 12 -3.62 -2.03 -49.27
N ALA A 13 -3.29 -1.89 -47.99
CA ALA A 13 -2.83 -0.66 -47.39
C ALA A 13 -1.28 -0.59 -47.55
N VAL A 14 -0.82 0.36 -48.36
CA VAL A 14 0.58 0.72 -48.48
C VAL A 14 0.95 1.62 -47.30
N VAL A 15 1.85 1.15 -46.42
CA VAL A 15 2.43 1.95 -45.35
C VAL A 15 3.68 2.65 -45.87
N LEU A 16 3.60 3.98 -46.01
CA LEU A 16 4.77 4.84 -46.28
C LEU A 16 5.54 5.03 -44.97
N LEU A 17 6.73 4.47 -44.89
CA LEU A 17 7.69 4.79 -43.83
C LEU A 17 8.39 6.12 -44.15
N ALA A 18 7.99 7.21 -43.50
CA ALA A 18 8.75 8.45 -43.46
C ALA A 18 9.81 8.35 -42.34
N GLY A 19 11.07 8.30 -42.73
CA GLY A 19 12.21 8.27 -41.80
C GLY A 19 12.37 9.59 -41.06
N LEU A 20 12.18 9.58 -39.75
CA LEU A 20 12.50 10.69 -38.86
C LEU A 20 13.93 10.53 -38.36
N LYS A 21 14.86 11.40 -38.84
CA LYS A 21 16.23 11.48 -38.31
C LYS A 21 16.19 12.15 -36.93
N ILE A 22 16.51 11.39 -35.91
CA ILE A 22 16.69 11.92 -34.54
C ILE A 22 18.10 12.51 -34.48
N THR A 23 18.20 13.82 -34.34
CA THR A 23 19.44 14.54 -34.08
C THR A 23 19.80 14.39 -32.61
N GLU A 24 20.90 13.74 -32.31
CA GLU A 24 21.47 13.51 -31.00
C GLU A 24 22.00 14.85 -30.44
N ALA A 25 21.31 15.42 -29.43
CA ALA A 25 21.77 16.61 -28.74
C ALA A 25 22.78 16.20 -27.65
N GLN A 26 24.04 16.63 -27.87
CA GLN A 26 25.14 16.44 -26.90
C GLN A 26 24.89 17.23 -25.61
N ILE A 27 24.84 16.52 -24.48
CA ILE A 27 24.79 17.09 -23.13
C ILE A 27 26.23 17.47 -22.74
N PRO A 28 26.55 18.73 -22.37
CA PRO A 28 27.87 19.09 -21.87
C PRO A 28 28.13 18.50 -20.49
N ARG A 29 29.23 17.75 -20.37
CA ARG A 29 29.75 17.23 -19.09
C ARG A 29 30.22 18.39 -18.21
N ARG A 30 29.58 18.59 -17.08
CA ARG A 30 30.09 19.47 -16.02
C ARG A 30 31.14 18.71 -15.20
N THR A 31 32.37 19.21 -15.23
CA THR A 31 33.49 18.83 -14.37
C THR A 31 33.20 19.33 -12.93
N PRO A 32 33.46 18.52 -11.88
CA PRO A 32 33.34 19.00 -10.51
C PRO A 32 34.54 19.86 -10.12
N ALA A 33 34.28 21.07 -9.62
CA ALA A 33 35.28 21.96 -9.09
C ALA A 33 35.80 21.47 -7.74
N ARG A 34 37.14 21.51 -7.58
CA ARG A 34 37.91 21.18 -6.38
C ARG A 34 37.68 22.25 -5.31
N PRO A 35 37.43 21.93 -4.02
CA PRO A 35 37.36 22.93 -2.96
C PRO A 35 38.75 23.46 -2.59
N ALA A 36 38.86 24.77 -2.51
CA ALA A 36 40.05 25.49 -2.06
C ALA A 36 40.19 25.42 -0.53
N ALA A 37 41.43 25.36 -0.09
CA ALA A 37 41.85 25.30 1.31
C ALA A 37 41.57 26.59 2.08
N SER A 38 41.15 26.43 3.34
CA SER A 38 41.02 27.50 4.34
C SER A 38 42.39 27.91 4.89
N PRO A 39 42.62 29.20 5.25
CA PRO A 39 43.66 29.53 6.18
C PRO A 39 43.12 29.60 7.63
N SER A 40 43.87 28.95 8.52
CA SER A 40 43.74 29.03 9.97
C SER A 40 44.05 30.45 10.48
N THR A 41 43.20 30.96 11.34
CA THR A 41 43.58 32.03 12.29
C THR A 41 43.18 31.64 13.70
N SER A 42 44.17 31.44 14.53
CA SER A 42 44.06 31.29 15.97
C SER A 42 43.53 32.58 16.61
N ALA A 43 42.52 32.45 17.46
CA ALA A 43 42.23 33.43 18.50
C ALA A 43 41.75 32.71 19.75
N SER A 44 42.61 32.78 20.75
CA SER A 44 42.40 32.37 22.13
C SER A 44 41.32 33.21 22.79
N SER A 45 40.30 32.63 23.39
CA SER A 45 39.55 33.31 24.46
C SER A 45 38.79 32.35 25.35
N LYS A 46 39.28 32.30 26.56
CA LYS A 46 38.61 32.11 27.86
C LYS A 46 37.45 31.16 28.00
N THR A 47 37.75 30.05 28.64
CA THR A 47 36.89 29.12 29.37
C THR A 47 35.83 29.82 30.20
N GLN A 48 34.57 29.77 29.80
CA GLN A 48 33.44 29.85 30.69
C GLN A 48 32.85 28.49 30.91
N VAL A 49 33.02 27.99 32.14
CA VAL A 49 32.42 26.77 32.64
C VAL A 49 30.91 26.97 32.74
N ARG A 50 30.18 26.42 31.80
CA ARG A 50 28.72 26.33 31.85
C ARG A 50 28.35 25.10 32.72
N PRO A 51 27.46 25.23 33.71
CA PRO A 51 27.05 24.09 34.52
C PRO A 51 26.37 23.02 33.63
N LYS A 52 26.82 21.80 33.76
CA LYS A 52 26.24 20.58 33.15
C LYS A 52 24.79 20.47 33.64
N PRO A 53 23.78 20.42 32.74
CA PRO A 53 22.45 20.07 33.19
C PRO A 53 22.47 18.61 33.69
N SER A 54 22.04 18.44 34.92
CA SER A 54 21.75 17.14 35.53
C SER A 54 20.81 16.34 34.63
N PRO A 55 21.03 15.03 34.42
CA PRO A 55 20.05 14.24 33.68
C PRO A 55 18.77 14.19 34.49
N SER A 56 17.75 14.92 34.00
CA SER A 56 16.37 14.76 34.49
C SER A 56 15.99 13.31 34.27
N ALA A 57 15.79 12.58 35.35
CA ALA A 57 15.31 11.22 35.34
C ALA A 57 13.98 11.17 34.57
N SER A 58 13.98 10.54 33.41
CA SER A 58 12.78 10.17 32.71
C SER A 58 12.00 9.15 33.55
N PRO A 59 10.75 9.42 33.95
CA PRO A 59 9.90 8.43 34.61
C PRO A 59 9.23 7.53 33.59
N ALA A 60 10.01 6.71 32.87
CA ALA A 60 9.44 5.82 31.86
C ALA A 60 9.89 4.36 31.96
N ALA A 61 10.46 3.96 33.10
CA ALA A 61 11.04 2.61 33.21
C ALA A 61 10.11 1.56 33.86
N ASN A 62 8.83 1.83 34.12
CA ASN A 62 7.97 0.84 34.80
C ASN A 62 6.50 0.83 34.30
N GLN A 63 6.27 1.12 33.02
CA GLN A 63 4.97 0.77 32.48
C GLN A 63 5.01 -0.69 32.00
N PRO A 64 4.13 -1.56 32.49
CA PRO A 64 4.08 -2.94 32.02
C PRO A 64 3.85 -2.95 30.51
N MET A 65 4.63 -3.76 29.79
CA MET A 65 4.44 -3.93 28.33
C MET A 65 3.00 -4.30 28.06
N LYS A 66 2.31 -3.48 27.26
CA LYS A 66 0.93 -3.76 26.85
C LYS A 66 0.89 -5.10 26.14
N LYS A 67 -0.01 -5.99 26.55
CA LYS A 67 -0.22 -7.25 25.84
C LYS A 67 -0.73 -6.96 24.43
N ALA A 68 -0.44 -7.82 23.46
CA ALA A 68 -0.91 -7.66 22.09
C ALA A 68 -2.44 -7.50 22.00
N SER A 69 -3.19 -8.11 22.93
CA SER A 69 -4.64 -7.92 23.10
C SER A 69 -5.04 -6.49 23.46
N ASP A 70 -4.15 -5.73 24.11
CA ASP A 70 -4.42 -4.36 24.55
C ASP A 70 -4.15 -3.35 23.41
N LEU A 71 -3.44 -3.80 22.36
CA LEU A 71 -3.17 -3.05 21.14
C LEU A 71 -4.34 -3.12 20.13
N ILE A 72 -5.30 -4.02 20.35
CA ILE A 72 -6.52 -4.08 19.57
C ILE A 72 -7.46 -3.02 20.14
N ASN A 73 -7.63 -1.91 19.39
CA ASN A 73 -8.58 -0.89 19.79
C ASN A 73 -10.01 -1.42 19.62
N LYS A 74 -10.60 -1.90 20.72
CA LYS A 74 -11.97 -2.40 20.77
C LYS A 74 -13.02 -1.28 20.59
N SER A 75 -12.60 -0.02 20.50
CA SER A 75 -13.49 1.13 20.29
C SER A 75 -13.92 1.33 18.84
N GLN A 76 -13.28 0.66 17.87
CA GLN A 76 -13.78 0.69 16.49
C GLN A 76 -15.12 -0.02 16.40
N ALA A 77 -16.14 0.65 15.82
CA ALA A 77 -17.43 0.04 15.59
C ALA A 77 -17.27 -1.25 14.75
N PRO A 78 -17.97 -2.33 15.09
CA PRO A 78 -17.88 -3.60 14.38
C PRO A 78 -18.33 -3.47 12.92
N ILE A 79 -18.18 -4.55 12.14
CA ILE A 79 -18.76 -4.65 10.82
C ILE A 79 -20.29 -4.56 10.95
N SER A 80 -20.91 -3.71 10.14
CA SER A 80 -22.35 -3.61 9.99
C SER A 80 -22.76 -4.03 8.57
N THR A 81 -23.80 -4.83 8.45
CA THR A 81 -24.32 -5.32 7.18
C THR A 81 -25.79 -4.99 7.05
N ASN A 82 -26.16 -4.37 5.93
CA ASN A 82 -27.54 -4.16 5.53
C ASN A 82 -27.98 -5.29 4.56
N ALA A 83 -28.61 -6.33 5.11
CA ALA A 83 -28.95 -7.52 4.33
C ALA A 83 -29.81 -7.23 3.10
N PRO A 84 -30.91 -6.43 3.16
CA PRO A 84 -31.70 -6.06 1.99
C PRO A 84 -30.92 -5.34 0.87
N VAL A 85 -29.90 -4.56 1.24
CA VAL A 85 -29.02 -3.89 0.24
C VAL A 85 -28.03 -4.88 -0.33
N LEU A 86 -27.47 -5.76 0.53
CA LEU A 86 -26.49 -6.78 0.12
C LEU A 86 -27.10 -7.80 -0.85
N GLU A 87 -28.36 -8.20 -0.68
CA GLU A 87 -29.06 -9.15 -1.56
C GLU A 87 -29.19 -8.66 -3.00
N ARG A 88 -29.29 -7.35 -3.24
CA ARG A 88 -29.36 -6.76 -4.58
C ARG A 88 -28.03 -6.20 -5.08
N LEU A 89 -26.99 -6.31 -4.28
CA LEU A 89 -25.64 -5.91 -4.67
C LEU A 89 -25.04 -6.95 -5.62
N THR A 90 -24.57 -6.48 -6.75
CA THR A 90 -23.89 -7.28 -7.76
C THR A 90 -22.55 -6.64 -8.11
N PRO A 91 -21.60 -7.38 -8.69
CA PRO A 91 -20.34 -6.78 -9.13
C PRO A 91 -20.48 -5.67 -10.16
N ASP A 92 -21.63 -5.56 -10.83
CA ASP A 92 -21.90 -4.54 -11.85
C ASP A 92 -22.38 -3.22 -11.26
N ASN A 93 -23.07 -3.25 -10.12
CA ASN A 93 -23.59 -2.06 -9.44
C ASN A 93 -22.83 -1.68 -8.16
N ALA A 94 -21.79 -2.45 -7.81
CA ALA A 94 -20.97 -2.22 -6.64
C ALA A 94 -19.96 -1.09 -6.84
N HIS A 95 -19.74 -0.32 -5.79
CA HIS A 95 -18.57 0.55 -5.64
C HIS A 95 -18.13 0.61 -4.17
N VAL A 96 -16.92 1.11 -3.94
CA VAL A 96 -16.34 1.19 -2.62
C VAL A 96 -15.98 2.64 -2.29
N ILE A 97 -16.28 3.06 -1.06
CA ILE A 97 -15.78 4.31 -0.49
C ILE A 97 -14.94 3.97 0.74
N VAL A 98 -13.73 4.54 0.80
CA VAL A 98 -12.83 4.41 1.94
C VAL A 98 -12.67 5.79 2.58
N SER A 99 -12.92 5.92 3.89
CA SER A 99 -12.63 7.13 4.64
C SER A 99 -11.42 6.90 5.55
N ILE A 100 -10.33 7.57 5.26
CA ILE A 100 -9.09 7.49 6.06
C ILE A 100 -9.31 8.12 7.44
N THR A 101 -9.96 9.28 7.50
CA THR A 101 -10.24 9.95 8.78
C THR A 101 -11.12 9.11 9.70
N LYS A 102 -12.14 8.44 9.16
CA LYS A 102 -13.04 7.59 9.94
C LYS A 102 -12.47 6.19 10.18
N GLN A 103 -11.43 5.78 9.46
CA GLN A 103 -10.91 4.41 9.40
C GLN A 103 -12.01 3.41 9.08
N ARG A 104 -12.80 3.72 8.03
CA ARG A 104 -13.94 2.89 7.56
C ARG A 104 -13.87 2.65 6.06
N ALA A 105 -14.35 1.50 5.62
CA ALA A 105 -14.63 1.20 4.22
C ALA A 105 -16.09 0.79 4.06
N TYR A 106 -16.70 1.30 3.02
CA TYR A 106 -18.11 1.10 2.70
C TYR A 106 -18.23 0.39 1.35
N LEU A 107 -18.89 -0.77 1.33
CA LEU A 107 -19.32 -1.41 0.09
C LEU A 107 -20.74 -0.95 -0.21
N MET A 108 -20.97 -0.40 -1.39
CA MET A 108 -22.16 0.35 -1.70
C MET A 108 -22.78 -0.04 -3.04
N THR A 109 -24.08 0.22 -3.17
CA THR A 109 -24.80 0.28 -4.45
C THR A 109 -25.62 1.57 -4.50
N GLY A 110 -25.43 2.40 -5.54
CA GLY A 110 -25.96 3.76 -5.54
C GLY A 110 -25.50 4.54 -4.30
N GLU A 111 -26.44 5.08 -3.52
CA GLU A 111 -26.13 5.80 -2.29
C GLU A 111 -26.30 4.95 -1.02
N GLU A 112 -26.62 3.65 -1.17
CA GLU A 112 -26.93 2.78 -0.06
C GLU A 112 -25.72 1.95 0.35
N ILE A 113 -25.47 1.89 1.66
CA ILE A 113 -24.40 1.09 2.25
C ILE A 113 -24.89 -0.34 2.44
N ALA A 114 -24.25 -1.31 1.78
CA ALA A 114 -24.46 -2.73 1.99
C ALA A 114 -23.62 -3.25 3.16
N ILE A 115 -22.34 -2.84 3.23
CA ILE A 115 -21.42 -3.22 4.31
C ILE A 115 -20.63 -2.00 4.74
N ASP A 116 -20.58 -1.75 6.06
CA ASP A 116 -19.70 -0.78 6.70
C ASP A 116 -18.69 -1.55 7.56
N SER A 117 -17.39 -1.41 7.24
CA SER A 117 -16.30 -2.16 7.87
C SER A 117 -15.26 -1.24 8.48
N PRO A 118 -14.75 -1.55 9.69
CA PRO A 118 -13.53 -0.95 10.17
C PRO A 118 -12.34 -1.31 9.28
N ILE A 119 -11.35 -0.41 9.21
CA ILE A 119 -10.11 -0.63 8.47
C ILE A 119 -8.90 -0.14 9.29
N SER A 120 -7.70 -0.45 8.78
CA SER A 120 -6.47 0.21 9.18
C SER A 120 -5.70 0.62 7.93
N SER A 121 -5.69 1.92 7.64
CA SER A 121 -5.00 2.51 6.49
C SER A 121 -3.50 2.71 6.72
N GLY A 122 -2.81 3.32 5.77
CA GLY A 122 -1.38 3.62 5.84
C GLY A 122 -1.04 4.61 6.97
N LYS A 123 0.02 4.29 7.72
CA LYS A 123 0.55 5.14 8.80
C LYS A 123 1.28 6.36 8.24
N ARG A 124 1.61 7.32 9.11
CA ARG A 124 2.47 8.47 8.76
C ARG A 124 3.77 8.01 8.10
N GLY A 125 4.14 8.60 6.98
CA GLY A 125 5.29 8.21 6.16
C GLY A 125 5.05 7.07 5.17
N HIS A 126 3.89 6.39 5.27
CA HIS A 126 3.42 5.34 4.37
C HIS A 126 1.91 5.47 4.16
N THR A 127 1.46 6.66 3.79
CA THR A 127 0.03 6.98 3.69
C THR A 127 -0.65 6.20 2.56
N THR A 128 -1.90 5.81 2.76
CA THR A 128 -2.76 5.34 1.68
C THR A 128 -3.04 6.52 0.74
N PRO A 129 -2.84 6.39 -0.58
CA PRO A 129 -3.16 7.45 -1.52
C PRO A 129 -4.66 7.71 -1.56
N THR A 130 -5.04 9.00 -1.61
CA THR A 130 -6.42 9.46 -1.75
C THR A 130 -6.76 9.73 -3.20
N GLY A 131 -8.04 9.68 -3.54
CA GLY A 131 -8.54 9.92 -4.89
C GLY A 131 -9.45 8.83 -5.41
N SER A 132 -9.62 8.79 -6.73
CA SER A 132 -10.45 7.81 -7.42
C SER A 132 -9.58 6.72 -8.05
N PHE A 133 -9.90 5.49 -7.73
CA PHE A 133 -9.24 4.27 -8.19
C PHE A 133 -10.28 3.30 -8.76
N SER A 134 -9.80 2.18 -9.27
CA SER A 134 -10.60 1.01 -9.54
C SER A 134 -9.86 -0.24 -9.07
N VAL A 135 -10.58 -1.32 -8.83
CA VAL A 135 -9.96 -2.63 -8.57
C VAL A 135 -9.23 -3.06 -9.85
N MET A 136 -7.91 -3.15 -9.80
CA MET A 136 -7.05 -3.51 -10.94
C MET A 136 -6.84 -5.02 -11.05
N GLU A 137 -6.83 -5.70 -9.91
CA GLU A 137 -6.53 -7.13 -9.79
C GLU A 137 -7.20 -7.68 -8.54
N LYS A 138 -7.54 -8.96 -8.56
CA LYS A 138 -8.06 -9.71 -7.41
C LYS A 138 -7.25 -10.98 -7.25
N ASP A 139 -6.68 -11.18 -6.06
CA ASP A 139 -5.93 -12.39 -5.70
C ASP A 139 -6.35 -12.86 -4.31
N LYS A 140 -6.93 -14.06 -4.23
CA LYS A 140 -7.48 -14.59 -2.98
C LYS A 140 -6.39 -14.92 -1.95
N ASP A 141 -5.25 -15.42 -2.40
CA ASP A 141 -4.17 -15.92 -1.55
C ASP A 141 -2.86 -15.13 -1.73
N HIS A 142 -2.99 -13.85 -1.99
CA HIS A 142 -1.88 -12.95 -2.24
C HIS A 142 -0.86 -12.91 -1.09
N HIS A 143 0.43 -12.82 -1.45
CA HIS A 143 1.52 -12.61 -0.53
C HIS A 143 2.35 -11.39 -0.96
N SER A 144 2.76 -10.59 -0.01
CA SER A 144 3.59 -9.42 -0.29
C SER A 144 4.96 -9.82 -0.83
N SER A 145 5.40 -9.19 -1.92
CA SER A 145 6.78 -9.29 -2.41
C SER A 145 7.75 -8.40 -1.66
N LEU A 146 7.23 -7.40 -0.91
CA LEU A 146 8.02 -6.37 -0.23
C LEU A 146 8.16 -6.57 1.27
N TYR A 147 7.09 -6.97 1.94
CA TYR A 147 7.02 -7.07 3.40
C TYR A 147 6.77 -8.51 3.83
N GLY A 148 7.48 -8.98 4.83
CA GLY A 148 7.38 -10.36 5.27
C GLY A 148 8.35 -10.69 6.38
N ASP A 149 8.78 -11.94 6.39
CA ASP A 149 9.71 -12.48 7.37
C ASP A 149 10.84 -13.24 6.67
N TYR A 150 12.05 -13.22 7.27
CA TYR A 150 13.08 -14.19 6.92
C TYR A 150 12.94 -15.44 7.79
N LYS A 151 12.78 -16.60 7.14
CA LYS A 151 12.63 -17.90 7.78
C LYS A 151 13.78 -18.82 7.46
N ASP A 152 14.12 -19.69 8.42
CA ASP A 152 15.10 -20.78 8.21
C ASP A 152 14.48 -21.97 7.45
N SER A 153 15.28 -22.99 7.17
CA SER A 153 14.85 -24.19 6.45
C SER A 153 13.79 -25.00 7.19
N SER A 154 13.62 -24.81 8.50
CA SER A 154 12.55 -25.43 9.30
C SER A 154 11.24 -24.61 9.29
N GLY A 155 11.22 -23.45 8.63
CA GLY A 155 10.07 -22.55 8.59
C GLY A 155 9.93 -21.61 9.79
N ARG A 156 10.91 -21.62 10.73
CA ARG A 156 10.92 -20.74 11.90
C ARG A 156 11.33 -19.33 11.47
N THR A 157 10.59 -18.32 11.94
CA THR A 157 10.94 -16.91 11.72
C THR A 157 12.22 -16.56 12.48
N VAL A 158 13.28 -16.19 11.74
CA VAL A 158 14.56 -15.69 12.26
C VAL A 158 14.51 -14.18 12.42
N ARG A 159 13.92 -13.47 11.45
CA ARG A 159 13.71 -12.02 11.51
C ARG A 159 12.36 -11.69 10.89
N GLY A 160 11.46 -11.11 11.69
CA GLY A 160 10.12 -10.77 11.27
C GLY A 160 9.94 -9.29 10.96
N GLY A 161 8.87 -8.97 10.19
CA GLY A 161 8.48 -7.60 9.87
C GLY A 161 9.50 -6.86 9.00
N VAL A 162 10.19 -7.57 8.11
CA VAL A 162 11.26 -7.04 7.26
C VAL A 162 10.73 -6.52 5.92
N SER A 163 11.52 -5.63 5.30
CA SER A 163 11.39 -5.26 3.91
C SER A 163 12.46 -5.97 3.07
N ALA A 164 12.02 -6.72 2.07
CA ALA A 164 12.93 -7.44 1.16
C ALA A 164 13.90 -6.52 0.39
N HIS A 165 13.58 -5.22 0.28
CA HIS A 165 14.42 -4.25 -0.43
C HIS A 165 15.44 -3.55 0.47
N ILE A 166 15.18 -3.49 1.78
CA ILE A 166 16.00 -2.69 2.71
C ILE A 166 16.79 -3.61 3.66
N ASP A 167 16.17 -4.69 4.10
CA ASP A 167 16.73 -5.55 5.13
C ASP A 167 17.53 -6.69 4.50
N ALA A 168 18.79 -6.82 4.90
CA ALA A 168 19.61 -7.95 4.46
C ALA A 168 19.12 -9.28 5.07
N ALA A 169 19.10 -10.31 4.24
CA ALA A 169 18.74 -11.67 4.68
C ALA A 169 19.79 -12.23 5.62
N PRO A 170 19.43 -12.71 6.82
CA PRO A 170 20.34 -13.50 7.66
C PRO A 170 20.79 -14.76 6.93
N SER A 171 22.03 -15.21 7.22
CA SER A 171 22.57 -16.43 6.60
C SER A 171 21.66 -17.63 6.83
N GLY A 172 21.46 -18.45 5.80
CA GLY A 172 20.63 -19.65 5.86
C GLY A 172 19.12 -19.39 5.92
N THR A 173 18.66 -18.16 5.59
CA THR A 173 17.24 -17.84 5.56
C THR A 173 16.74 -17.51 4.15
N HIS A 174 15.43 -17.63 3.95
CA HIS A 174 14.72 -17.18 2.75
C HIS A 174 13.58 -16.23 3.14
N PHE A 175 13.21 -15.33 2.23
CA PHE A 175 12.12 -14.40 2.44
C PHE A 175 10.76 -15.12 2.24
N VAL A 176 9.83 -14.88 3.17
CA VAL A 176 8.44 -15.32 3.10
C VAL A 176 7.55 -14.10 3.21
N GLY A 177 6.86 -13.76 2.14
CA GLY A 177 5.97 -12.60 2.09
C GLY A 177 4.81 -12.70 3.09
N ALA A 178 4.44 -11.56 3.67
CA ALA A 178 3.27 -11.47 4.54
C ALA A 178 2.00 -11.85 3.77
N SER A 179 1.14 -12.67 4.38
CA SER A 179 -0.15 -13.03 3.80
C SER A 179 -1.06 -11.82 3.71
N MET A 180 -1.66 -11.61 2.54
CA MET A 180 -2.58 -10.53 2.20
C MET A 180 -3.85 -11.10 1.57
N LYS A 181 -4.51 -12.05 2.26
CA LYS A 181 -5.70 -12.75 1.74
C LYS A 181 -6.79 -11.78 1.27
N TRP A 182 -7.55 -12.19 0.26
CA TRP A 182 -8.62 -11.40 -0.34
C TRP A 182 -8.13 -10.06 -0.90
N PHE A 183 -6.96 -10.06 -1.52
CA PHE A 183 -6.33 -8.87 -2.05
C PHE A 183 -7.09 -8.30 -3.25
N MET A 184 -7.36 -7.00 -3.19
CA MET A 184 -7.95 -6.19 -4.26
C MET A 184 -7.01 -5.02 -4.51
N ARG A 185 -6.23 -5.07 -5.59
CA ARG A 185 -5.23 -4.06 -5.96
C ARG A 185 -5.89 -2.78 -6.43
N LEU A 186 -5.39 -1.65 -5.97
CA LEU A 186 -5.88 -0.31 -6.34
C LEU A 186 -4.86 0.51 -7.12
N THR A 187 -3.55 0.26 -6.93
CA THR A 187 -2.51 1.04 -7.61
C THR A 187 -1.43 0.14 -8.21
N GLY A 188 -0.70 0.69 -9.19
CA GLY A 188 0.45 0.01 -9.82
C GLY A 188 1.58 -0.29 -8.84
N GLU A 189 1.74 0.53 -7.79
CA GLU A 189 2.75 0.37 -6.74
C GLU A 189 2.39 -0.71 -5.72
N GLY A 190 1.22 -1.36 -5.88
CA GLY A 190 0.84 -2.49 -5.03
C GLY A 190 0.00 -2.13 -3.81
N VAL A 191 -0.52 -0.90 -3.72
CA VAL A 191 -1.51 -0.57 -2.68
C VAL A 191 -2.84 -1.26 -3.02
N GLY A 192 -3.45 -1.89 -2.02
CA GLY A 192 -4.72 -2.60 -2.16
C GLY A 192 -5.43 -2.76 -0.84
N MET A 193 -6.61 -3.37 -0.91
CA MET A 193 -7.44 -3.77 0.24
C MET A 193 -7.24 -5.26 0.50
N HIS A 194 -7.06 -5.67 1.75
CA HIS A 194 -6.82 -7.08 2.10
C HIS A 194 -7.06 -7.36 3.59
N VAL A 195 -7.07 -8.62 3.98
CA VAL A 195 -7.11 -9.04 5.39
C VAL A 195 -5.87 -8.57 6.13
N GLY A 196 -6.05 -7.99 7.32
CA GLY A 196 -4.92 -7.61 8.16
C GLY A 196 -5.30 -7.24 9.59
N ILE A 197 -4.29 -6.97 10.41
CA ILE A 197 -4.46 -6.57 11.79
C ILE A 197 -4.93 -5.12 11.85
N LEU A 198 -6.00 -4.89 12.62
CA LEU A 198 -6.59 -3.58 12.87
C LEU A 198 -6.32 -3.15 14.32
N PRO A 199 -5.32 -2.31 14.58
CA PRO A 199 -5.06 -1.81 15.93
C PRO A 199 -6.00 -0.66 16.35
N GLY A 200 -6.93 -0.23 15.45
CA GLY A 200 -7.86 0.87 15.67
C GLY A 200 -7.37 2.23 15.18
N TYR A 201 -6.25 2.25 14.48
CA TYR A 201 -5.65 3.44 13.87
C TYR A 201 -4.92 3.08 12.59
N ALA A 202 -4.47 4.08 11.83
CA ALA A 202 -3.66 3.92 10.62
C ALA A 202 -2.29 3.31 10.95
N ALA A 203 -2.03 2.04 10.56
CA ALA A 203 -0.84 1.29 10.96
C ALA A 203 -0.18 0.51 9.81
N SER A 204 -0.73 0.53 8.59
CA SER A 204 -0.18 -0.21 7.45
C SER A 204 0.99 0.54 6.77
N HIS A 205 1.56 -0.06 5.75
CA HIS A 205 2.56 0.56 4.87
C HIS A 205 1.94 1.06 3.54
N GLY A 206 0.68 1.51 3.59
CA GLY A 206 -0.06 2.04 2.45
C GLY A 206 -1.33 1.27 2.12
N CYS A 207 -1.34 -0.04 2.27
CA CYS A 207 -2.53 -0.87 2.04
C CYS A 207 -3.64 -0.59 3.06
N ILE A 208 -4.86 -0.99 2.71
CA ILE A 208 -6.06 -0.87 3.53
C ILE A 208 -6.35 -2.25 4.12
N ARG A 209 -6.04 -2.42 5.41
CA ARG A 209 -6.29 -3.67 6.13
C ARG A 209 -7.74 -3.74 6.57
N MET A 210 -8.34 -4.91 6.44
CA MET A 210 -9.73 -5.19 6.78
C MET A 210 -9.84 -6.44 7.66
N PRO A 211 -10.92 -6.59 8.46
CA PRO A 211 -11.25 -7.87 9.07
C PRO A 211 -11.56 -8.91 8.00
N GLU A 212 -11.19 -10.17 8.22
CA GLU A 212 -11.37 -11.23 7.23
C GLU A 212 -12.82 -11.38 6.74
N PRO A 213 -13.87 -11.35 7.60
CA PRO A 213 -15.26 -11.43 7.13
C PRO A 213 -15.64 -10.31 6.15
N ALA A 214 -15.20 -9.08 6.43
CA ALA A 214 -15.47 -7.95 5.54
C ALA A 214 -14.66 -8.06 4.23
N ALA A 215 -13.37 -8.37 4.30
CA ALA A 215 -12.53 -8.52 3.12
C ALA A 215 -13.07 -9.58 2.16
N ALA A 216 -13.54 -10.72 2.69
CA ALA A 216 -14.16 -11.79 1.90
C ALA A 216 -15.44 -11.31 1.20
N GLN A 217 -16.30 -10.55 1.91
CA GLN A 217 -17.54 -10.00 1.35
C GLN A 217 -17.25 -8.94 0.28
N PHE A 218 -16.33 -8.01 0.53
CA PHE A 218 -15.92 -7.04 -0.48
C PHE A 218 -15.38 -7.75 -1.71
N TYR A 219 -14.47 -8.70 -1.52
CA TYR A 219 -13.90 -9.49 -2.60
C TYR A 219 -14.96 -10.24 -3.42
N ALA A 220 -15.98 -10.80 -2.78
CA ALA A 220 -17.06 -11.53 -3.46
C ALA A 220 -17.94 -10.62 -4.34
N HIS A 221 -18.15 -9.37 -3.92
CA HIS A 221 -19.10 -8.45 -4.55
C HIS A 221 -18.45 -7.40 -5.46
N VAL A 222 -17.10 -7.35 -5.55
CA VAL A 222 -16.41 -6.47 -6.50
C VAL A 222 -15.79 -7.27 -7.64
N LYS A 223 -15.59 -6.63 -8.79
CA LYS A 223 -14.85 -7.16 -9.93
C LYS A 223 -13.69 -6.24 -10.31
N VAL A 224 -12.82 -6.69 -11.20
CA VAL A 224 -11.84 -5.79 -11.85
C VAL A 224 -12.60 -4.70 -12.58
N GLY A 225 -12.19 -3.44 -12.34
CA GLY A 225 -12.89 -2.25 -12.83
C GLY A 225 -13.89 -1.64 -11.84
N THR A 226 -14.26 -2.32 -10.74
CA THR A 226 -15.15 -1.74 -9.71
C THR A 226 -14.56 -0.43 -9.18
N PRO A 227 -15.33 0.69 -9.18
CA PRO A 227 -14.84 1.98 -8.70
C PRO A 227 -14.54 1.96 -7.19
N VAL A 228 -13.44 2.59 -6.80
CA VAL A 228 -13.04 2.78 -5.40
C VAL A 228 -12.64 4.23 -5.20
N ARG A 229 -13.31 4.93 -4.29
CA ARG A 229 -12.93 6.27 -3.87
C ARG A 229 -12.29 6.23 -2.48
N VAL A 230 -11.14 6.84 -2.33
CA VAL A 230 -10.43 6.98 -1.06
C VAL A 230 -10.46 8.45 -0.65
N ASP A 231 -11.24 8.74 0.36
CA ASP A 231 -11.39 10.08 0.95
C ASP A 231 -10.42 10.24 2.15
N PRO A 232 -9.92 11.47 2.39
CA PRO A 232 -9.06 11.80 3.53
C PRO A 232 -9.65 11.44 4.89
#